data_917587791054a685f6f69d3003c469f4
#
_entry.id   917587791054a685f6f69d3003c469f4
#
_cell.length_a   1.000
_cell.length_b   1.000
_cell.length_c   1.000
_cell.angle_alpha   90.00
_cell.angle_beta   90.00
_cell.angle_gamma   90.00
#
_symmetry.space_group_name_H-M   'P 1'
#
loop_
_entity.id
_entity.type
_entity.pdbx_description
1 polymer ?
#
loop_
_entity_poly.entity_id
_entity_poly.type
_entity_poly.pdbx_seq_one_letter_code
_entity_poly.pdbx_strand_id
1 'polypeptide(L)'
;MKIVAIRGKNLASLEGEFMIDFTVEPLCSAGIFAITGSTGAGKSTLLDALCLALFDCTPRMNKAKENNVSVMDVADRGIAQNDSRSILRRGTAEGYSEVDFVALTGEVFRSRWTVRRSRGKVSGSLQKVEMTLTNLTSGVEQQGTKTELLSRISELIGLSFEQFNRSVLLAQGDFATFLKARQPDKAEILEKLTGTEIYSRISASIYERTKRAESEYKLLQELSLIHISEPTRL
;
A
#
# COMPACT_ATOMS: atom_id res chain seq x y z
N MET A 1 10.75 6.97 -6.13
CA MET A 1 11.06 5.58 -5.76
C MET A 1 11.50 4.77 -6.97
N LYS A 2 12.52 3.91 -6.84
CA LYS A 2 12.96 2.95 -7.86
C LYS A 2 13.25 1.61 -7.18
N ILE A 3 12.70 0.50 -7.68
CA ILE A 3 13.04 -0.84 -7.19
C ILE A 3 14.40 -1.24 -7.74
N VAL A 4 15.27 -1.74 -6.88
CA VAL A 4 16.63 -2.17 -7.19
C VAL A 4 16.70 -3.68 -7.32
N ALA A 5 16.13 -4.41 -6.36
CA ALA A 5 16.06 -5.86 -6.40
C ALA A 5 14.86 -6.39 -5.62
N ILE A 6 14.38 -7.56 -6.02
CA ILE A 6 13.35 -8.34 -5.31
C ILE A 6 13.92 -9.71 -5.03
N ARG A 7 13.86 -10.16 -3.78
CA ARG A 7 14.27 -11.50 -3.36
C ARG A 7 13.15 -12.14 -2.55
N GLY A 8 13.09 -13.44 -2.56
CA GLY A 8 12.13 -14.14 -1.72
C GLY A 8 12.43 -15.62 -1.63
N LYS A 9 11.71 -16.28 -0.72
CA LYS A 9 11.80 -17.72 -0.45
C LYS A 9 10.46 -18.28 -0.07
N ASN A 10 10.04 -19.35 -0.70
CA ASN A 10 8.87 -20.15 -0.31
C ASN A 10 7.58 -19.32 -0.19
N LEU A 11 7.24 -18.57 -1.23
CA LEU A 11 6.03 -17.74 -1.28
C LEU A 11 5.02 -18.33 -2.28
N ALA A 12 3.84 -18.68 -1.82
CA ALA A 12 2.75 -19.26 -2.62
C ALA A 12 3.22 -20.37 -3.57
N SER A 13 3.22 -20.14 -4.89
CA SER A 13 3.67 -21.12 -5.89
C SER A 13 5.19 -21.15 -6.08
N LEU A 14 5.93 -20.15 -5.61
CA LEU A 14 7.39 -20.08 -5.74
C LEU A 14 8.06 -20.91 -4.64
N GLU A 15 8.76 -21.95 -5.03
CA GLU A 15 9.54 -22.82 -4.16
C GLU A 15 11.01 -22.41 -4.16
N GLY A 16 11.65 -22.53 -2.99
CA GLY A 16 13.06 -22.17 -2.84
C GLY A 16 13.30 -20.66 -2.89
N GLU A 17 14.54 -20.29 -3.08
CA GLU A 17 14.96 -18.89 -3.18
C GLU A 17 14.90 -18.40 -4.60
N PHE A 18 14.50 -17.15 -4.76
CA PHE A 18 14.54 -16.44 -6.04
C PHE A 18 15.07 -15.01 -5.85
N MET A 19 15.67 -14.48 -6.89
CA MET A 19 16.17 -13.11 -6.94
C MET A 19 15.95 -12.51 -8.33
N ILE A 20 15.48 -11.29 -8.36
CA ILE A 20 15.41 -10.44 -9.56
C ILE A 20 16.16 -9.18 -9.24
N ASP A 21 17.26 -8.94 -9.97
CA ASP A 21 18.09 -7.75 -9.82
C ASP A 21 17.90 -6.85 -11.06
N PHE A 22 17.36 -5.65 -10.81
CA PHE A 22 17.10 -4.67 -11.87
C PHE A 22 18.32 -3.80 -12.22
N THR A 23 19.45 -4.03 -11.56
CA THR A 23 20.71 -3.33 -11.84
C THR A 23 21.62 -4.07 -12.84
N VAL A 24 21.26 -5.32 -13.15
CA VAL A 24 22.04 -6.20 -14.04
C VAL A 24 21.36 -6.30 -15.40
N GLU A 25 22.18 -6.42 -16.46
CA GLU A 25 21.67 -6.69 -17.80
C GLU A 25 20.94 -8.05 -17.88
N PRO A 26 19.85 -8.16 -18.66
CA PRO A 26 19.28 -7.14 -19.58
C PRO A 26 18.30 -6.16 -18.92
N LEU A 27 18.01 -6.29 -17.64
CA LEU A 27 16.95 -5.53 -16.96
C LEU A 27 17.33 -4.06 -16.72
N CYS A 28 18.60 -3.76 -16.51
CA CYS A 28 19.03 -2.39 -16.19
C CYS A 28 18.87 -1.42 -17.37
N SER A 29 19.07 -1.90 -18.61
CA SER A 29 18.91 -1.12 -19.84
C SER A 29 17.52 -1.24 -20.47
N ALA A 30 16.70 -2.23 -20.04
CA ALA A 30 15.36 -2.43 -20.57
C ALA A 30 14.40 -1.38 -20.02
N GLY A 31 13.84 -0.52 -20.89
CA GLY A 31 12.78 0.40 -20.50
C GLY A 31 11.45 -0.31 -20.21
N ILE A 32 11.19 -1.45 -20.86
CA ILE A 32 10.01 -2.30 -20.69
C ILE A 32 10.46 -3.75 -20.74
N PHE A 33 9.94 -4.59 -19.84
CA PHE A 33 10.14 -6.03 -19.84
C PHE A 33 8.85 -6.77 -19.55
N ALA A 34 8.75 -8.02 -19.97
CA ALA A 34 7.59 -8.88 -19.76
C ALA A 34 7.94 -10.06 -18.86
N ILE A 35 7.06 -10.33 -17.88
CA ILE A 35 7.12 -11.53 -17.05
C ILE A 35 6.17 -12.56 -17.68
N THR A 36 6.71 -13.58 -18.31
CA THR A 36 5.95 -14.64 -19.00
C THR A 36 6.03 -15.96 -18.26
N GLY A 37 5.10 -16.86 -18.53
CA GLY A 37 5.04 -18.20 -17.93
C GLY A 37 3.63 -18.75 -17.91
N SER A 38 3.48 -20.05 -17.67
CA SER A 38 2.19 -20.74 -17.55
C SER A 38 1.33 -20.20 -16.39
N THR A 39 0.03 -20.51 -16.42
CA THR A 39 -0.86 -20.19 -15.30
C THR A 39 -0.38 -20.94 -14.05
N GLY A 40 -0.30 -20.24 -12.91
CA GLY A 40 0.22 -20.82 -11.66
C GLY A 40 1.74 -20.75 -11.49
N ALA A 41 2.53 -20.33 -12.49
CA ALA A 41 4.00 -20.22 -12.43
C ALA A 41 4.54 -19.19 -11.42
N GLY A 42 3.70 -18.44 -10.72
CA GLY A 42 4.15 -17.49 -9.71
C GLY A 42 4.35 -16.04 -10.18
N LYS A 43 3.96 -15.70 -11.41
CA LYS A 43 4.09 -14.32 -11.94
C LYS A 43 3.49 -13.26 -11.00
N SER A 44 2.26 -13.46 -10.55
CA SER A 44 1.62 -12.55 -9.58
C SER A 44 2.24 -12.65 -8.18
N THR A 45 2.85 -13.78 -7.84
CA THR A 45 3.53 -13.96 -6.56
C THR A 45 4.77 -13.07 -6.45
N LEU A 46 5.43 -12.73 -7.55
CA LEU A 46 6.53 -11.75 -7.56
C LEU A 46 6.03 -10.35 -7.16
N LEU A 47 4.85 -9.96 -7.63
CA LEU A 47 4.21 -8.70 -7.24
C LEU A 47 3.72 -8.75 -5.79
N ASP A 48 3.18 -9.88 -5.36
CA ASP A 48 2.83 -10.08 -3.95
C ASP A 48 4.05 -9.99 -3.05
N ALA A 49 5.20 -10.56 -3.45
CA ALA A 49 6.45 -10.46 -2.71
C ALA A 49 6.88 -9.00 -2.52
N LEU A 50 6.82 -8.19 -3.59
CA LEU A 50 7.09 -6.76 -3.51
C LEU A 50 6.19 -6.07 -2.48
N CYS A 51 4.89 -6.32 -2.54
CA CYS A 51 3.93 -5.71 -1.63
C CYS A 51 4.11 -6.16 -0.17
N LEU A 52 4.43 -7.44 0.07
CA LEU A 52 4.69 -7.97 1.41
C LEU A 52 5.89 -7.29 2.05
N ALA A 53 7.00 -7.18 1.33
CA ALA A 53 8.21 -6.55 1.85
C ALA A 53 7.99 -5.07 2.19
N LEU A 54 7.16 -4.36 1.44
CA LEU A 54 6.95 -2.92 1.61
C LEU A 54 5.77 -2.59 2.55
N PHE A 55 4.71 -3.42 2.58
CA PHE A 55 3.44 -3.05 3.22
C PHE A 55 2.81 -4.15 4.09
N ASP A 56 3.44 -5.33 4.22
CA ASP A 56 2.85 -6.51 4.91
C ASP A 56 1.43 -6.84 4.41
N CYS A 57 1.14 -6.55 3.17
CA CYS A 57 -0.17 -6.74 2.54
C CYS A 57 0.00 -7.06 1.06
N THR A 58 -1.00 -7.72 0.46
CA THR A 58 -1.03 -7.95 -1.00
C THR A 58 -2.37 -7.54 -1.58
N PRO A 59 -2.45 -7.26 -2.90
CA PRO A 59 -3.72 -6.95 -3.57
C PRO A 59 -4.79 -8.03 -3.39
N ARG A 60 -4.39 -9.30 -3.30
CA ARG A 60 -5.32 -10.43 -3.09
C ARG A 60 -5.97 -10.40 -1.71
N MET A 61 -5.22 -9.98 -0.68
CA MET A 61 -5.71 -9.90 0.69
C MET A 61 -6.76 -8.81 0.86
N ASN A 62 -6.65 -7.69 0.15
CA ASN A 62 -7.67 -6.65 0.17
C ASN A 62 -9.01 -7.14 -0.41
N LYS A 63 -8.97 -7.89 -1.50
CA LYS A 63 -10.19 -8.53 -2.07
C LYS A 63 -10.77 -9.60 -1.14
N ALA A 64 -9.95 -10.28 -0.35
CA ALA A 64 -10.37 -11.31 0.60
C ALA A 64 -10.98 -10.75 1.90
N LYS A 65 -10.72 -9.48 2.24
CA LYS A 65 -11.37 -8.82 3.39
C LYS A 65 -12.89 -8.77 3.29
N GLU A 66 -13.41 -8.72 2.07
CA GLU A 66 -14.85 -8.66 1.82
C GLU A 66 -15.56 -10.00 2.05
N ASN A 67 -14.83 -11.12 2.03
CA ASN A 67 -15.43 -12.46 1.99
C ASN A 67 -15.28 -13.29 3.28
N ASN A 68 -14.54 -12.82 4.29
CA ASN A 68 -14.29 -13.50 5.58
C ASN A 68 -13.97 -15.01 5.46
N VAL A 69 -13.25 -15.40 4.40
CA VAL A 69 -12.90 -16.80 4.13
C VAL A 69 -11.69 -17.19 4.97
N SER A 70 -11.81 -18.30 5.68
CA SER A 70 -10.68 -18.95 6.38
C SER A 70 -10.07 -20.03 5.49
N VAL A 71 -8.76 -20.04 5.41
CA VAL A 71 -7.97 -21.08 4.72
C VAL A 71 -7.42 -22.04 5.75
N MET A 72 -7.59 -23.35 5.51
CA MET A 72 -7.04 -24.36 6.39
C MET A 72 -5.51 -24.35 6.31
N ASP A 73 -4.88 -24.17 7.45
CA ASP A 73 -3.43 -24.33 7.66
C ASP A 73 -3.14 -25.74 8.23
N VAL A 74 -1.92 -25.99 8.66
CA VAL A 74 -1.48 -27.26 9.23
C VAL A 74 -2.21 -27.51 10.57
N ALA A 75 -2.58 -28.77 10.83
CA ALA A 75 -3.25 -29.24 12.04
C ALA A 75 -4.64 -28.60 12.30
N ASP A 76 -5.49 -28.53 11.26
CA ASP A 76 -6.88 -28.05 11.31
C ASP A 76 -7.07 -26.63 11.90
N ARG A 77 -6.01 -25.82 11.91
CA ARG A 77 -6.07 -24.42 12.30
C ARG A 77 -6.38 -23.55 11.09
N GLY A 78 -7.53 -22.90 11.11
CA GLY A 78 -7.88 -21.91 10.10
C GLY A 78 -7.03 -20.64 10.25
N ILE A 79 -6.53 -20.12 9.13
CA ILE A 79 -5.94 -18.78 9.05
C ILE A 79 -6.84 -17.93 8.16
N ALA A 80 -7.07 -16.68 8.54
CA ALA A 80 -7.84 -15.78 7.69
C ALA A 80 -7.13 -15.58 6.35
N GLN A 81 -7.87 -15.61 5.25
CA GLN A 81 -7.29 -15.45 3.90
C GLN A 81 -6.64 -14.06 3.71
N ASN A 82 -7.05 -13.07 4.48
CA ASN A 82 -6.46 -11.73 4.51
C ASN A 82 -5.24 -11.59 5.44
N ASP A 83 -4.81 -12.66 6.10
CA ASP A 83 -3.58 -12.68 6.91
C ASP A 83 -2.36 -12.84 5.99
N SER A 84 -1.39 -11.94 6.10
CA SER A 84 -0.17 -11.94 5.27
C SER A 84 0.62 -13.25 5.38
N ARG A 85 0.52 -13.94 6.51
CA ARG A 85 1.19 -15.23 6.74
C ARG A 85 0.62 -16.37 5.87
N SER A 86 -0.61 -16.22 5.35
CA SER A 86 -1.25 -17.22 4.47
C SER A 86 -0.50 -17.43 3.16
N ILE A 87 0.39 -16.51 2.78
CA ILE A 87 1.21 -16.62 1.56
C ILE A 87 2.38 -17.59 1.70
N LEU A 88 2.72 -18.01 2.91
CA LEU A 88 3.78 -19.00 3.09
C LEU A 88 3.43 -20.28 2.33
N ARG A 89 4.36 -20.75 1.49
CA ARG A 89 4.18 -21.97 0.71
C ARG A 89 3.86 -23.15 1.64
N ARG A 90 2.83 -23.91 1.27
CA ARG A 90 2.48 -25.14 1.99
C ARG A 90 3.64 -26.13 1.95
N GLY A 91 3.87 -26.82 3.05
CA GLY A 91 4.97 -27.79 3.17
C GLY A 91 6.32 -27.15 3.48
N THR A 92 6.38 -25.85 3.80
CA THR A 92 7.61 -25.18 4.19
C THR A 92 7.54 -24.63 5.62
N ALA A 93 8.69 -24.53 6.28
CA ALA A 93 8.80 -24.05 7.66
C ALA A 93 9.03 -22.55 7.77
N GLU A 94 9.55 -21.92 6.73
CA GLU A 94 9.85 -20.50 6.68
C GLU A 94 9.74 -19.94 5.27
N GLY A 95 9.50 -18.64 5.18
CA GLY A 95 9.53 -17.90 3.94
C GLY A 95 9.84 -16.42 4.22
N TYR A 96 10.38 -15.74 3.22
CA TYR A 96 10.64 -14.31 3.31
C TYR A 96 10.40 -13.61 1.97
N SER A 97 10.17 -12.33 2.06
CA SER A 97 10.25 -11.40 0.94
C SER A 97 11.16 -10.24 1.30
N GLU A 98 12.01 -9.84 0.38
CA GLU A 98 13.00 -8.77 0.58
C GLU A 98 13.07 -7.89 -0.66
N VAL A 99 13.07 -6.58 -0.45
CA VAL A 99 13.10 -5.58 -1.54
C VAL A 99 14.13 -4.52 -1.23
N ASP A 100 15.02 -4.29 -2.20
CA ASP A 100 15.91 -3.14 -2.21
C ASP A 100 15.28 -2.04 -3.06
N PHE A 101 15.19 -0.83 -2.52
CA PHE A 101 14.58 0.30 -3.21
C PHE A 101 15.31 1.61 -2.92
N VAL A 102 15.31 2.51 -3.91
CA VAL A 102 15.76 3.89 -3.75
C VAL A 102 14.58 4.71 -3.21
N ALA A 103 14.75 5.31 -2.05
CA ALA A 103 13.78 6.19 -1.41
C ALA A 103 13.68 7.55 -2.15
N LEU A 104 12.72 8.37 -1.77
CA LEU A 104 12.60 9.75 -2.27
C LEU A 104 13.81 10.61 -1.92
N THR A 105 14.52 10.28 -0.83
CA THR A 105 15.77 10.93 -0.42
C THR A 105 16.97 10.61 -1.32
N GLY A 106 16.86 9.61 -2.19
CA GLY A 106 17.95 9.10 -3.02
C GLY A 106 18.79 8.00 -2.36
N GLU A 107 18.58 7.71 -1.09
CA GLU A 107 19.25 6.62 -0.38
C GLU A 107 18.63 5.27 -0.71
N VAL A 108 19.42 4.20 -0.60
CA VAL A 108 18.99 2.82 -0.84
C VAL A 108 18.64 2.14 0.47
N PHE A 109 17.44 1.59 0.52
CA PHE A 109 16.95 0.84 1.67
C PHE A 109 16.62 -0.59 1.28
N ARG A 110 16.78 -1.49 2.25
CA ARG A 110 16.33 -2.88 2.19
C ARG A 110 15.23 -3.10 3.20
N SER A 111 14.06 -3.49 2.73
CA SER A 111 12.96 -3.97 3.57
C SER A 111 12.83 -5.48 3.43
N ARG A 112 12.74 -6.19 4.56
CA ARG A 112 12.57 -7.63 4.60
C ARG A 112 11.40 -8.02 5.50
N TRP A 113 10.50 -8.79 4.95
CA TRP A 113 9.37 -9.44 5.61
C TRP A 113 9.66 -10.93 5.77
N THR A 114 9.49 -11.48 6.96
CA THR A 114 9.81 -12.87 7.26
C THR A 114 8.67 -13.51 8.05
N VAL A 115 8.32 -14.74 7.70
CA VAL A 115 7.40 -15.59 8.44
C VAL A 115 8.01 -16.95 8.67
N ARG A 116 7.81 -17.48 9.88
CA ARG A 116 8.34 -18.80 10.28
C ARG A 116 7.27 -19.61 10.99
N ARG A 117 7.43 -20.92 10.97
CA ARG A 117 6.66 -21.84 11.80
C ARG A 117 7.41 -22.16 13.09
N SER A 118 6.65 -22.45 14.14
CA SER A 118 7.21 -22.79 15.45
C SER A 118 8.20 -23.97 15.34
N ARG A 119 9.33 -23.82 16.02
CA ARG A 119 10.43 -24.82 16.09
C ARG A 119 11.01 -25.17 14.70
N GLY A 120 10.83 -24.34 13.67
CA GLY A 120 11.27 -24.66 12.31
C GLY A 120 10.65 -25.91 11.69
N LYS A 121 9.50 -26.36 12.21
CA LYS A 121 8.81 -27.56 11.71
C LYS A 121 7.66 -27.20 10.79
N VAL A 122 7.52 -27.93 9.69
CA VAL A 122 6.42 -27.76 8.73
C VAL A 122 5.05 -27.89 9.40
N SER A 123 4.91 -28.76 10.40
CA SER A 123 3.69 -28.95 11.20
C SER A 123 3.50 -27.89 12.30
N GLY A 124 4.46 -26.97 12.48
CA GLY A 124 4.41 -25.93 13.49
C GLY A 124 3.40 -24.83 13.16
N SER A 125 2.87 -24.18 14.21
CA SER A 125 2.00 -23.00 14.04
C SER A 125 2.79 -21.83 13.48
N LEU A 126 2.13 -21.02 12.62
CA LEU A 126 2.70 -19.78 12.09
C LEU A 126 2.99 -18.80 13.23
N GLN A 127 4.19 -18.25 13.24
CA GLN A 127 4.62 -17.21 14.18
C GLN A 127 4.23 -15.84 13.67
N LYS A 128 4.45 -14.81 14.49
CA LYS A 128 4.26 -13.42 14.08
C LYS A 128 5.23 -13.07 12.94
N VAL A 129 4.78 -12.19 12.06
CA VAL A 129 5.64 -11.62 11.02
C VAL A 129 6.74 -10.77 11.66
N GLU A 130 7.96 -10.97 11.21
CA GLU A 130 9.11 -10.14 11.54
C GLU A 130 9.41 -9.25 10.33
N MET A 131 9.64 -7.96 10.59
CA MET A 131 10.07 -7.01 9.56
C MET A 131 11.36 -6.33 9.98
N THR A 132 12.24 -6.10 9.02
CA THR A 132 13.45 -5.30 9.19
C THR A 132 13.57 -4.27 8.07
N LEU A 133 14.14 -3.12 8.39
CA LEU A 133 14.42 -2.06 7.44
C LEU A 133 15.87 -1.61 7.63
N THR A 134 16.69 -1.77 6.61
CA THR A 134 18.12 -1.41 6.66
C THR A 134 18.41 -0.35 5.63
N ASN A 135 19.04 0.73 6.01
CA ASN A 135 19.61 1.70 5.07
C ASN A 135 20.92 1.13 4.53
N LEU A 136 20.95 0.72 3.26
CA LEU A 136 22.12 0.13 2.62
C LEU A 136 23.21 1.17 2.31
N THR A 137 22.84 2.44 2.23
CA THR A 137 23.80 3.53 1.98
C THR A 137 24.65 3.81 3.23
N SER A 138 24.03 3.78 4.40
CA SER A 138 24.74 4.00 5.68
C SER A 138 25.09 2.73 6.43
N GLY A 139 24.55 1.56 6.03
CA GLY A 139 24.71 0.29 6.73
C GLY A 139 23.93 0.18 8.05
N VAL A 140 23.01 1.10 8.34
CA VAL A 140 22.29 1.17 9.62
C VAL A 140 20.93 0.47 9.51
N GLU A 141 20.67 -0.48 10.42
CA GLU A 141 19.36 -1.08 10.59
C GLU A 141 18.47 -0.18 11.44
N GLN A 142 17.27 0.11 10.92
CA GLN A 142 16.27 0.92 11.61
C GLN A 142 15.60 0.10 12.72
N GLN A 143 15.66 0.60 13.95
CA GLN A 143 15.00 -0.02 15.09
C GLN A 143 13.54 0.44 15.17
N GLY A 144 12.65 -0.45 15.57
CA GLY A 144 11.24 -0.12 15.77
C GLY A 144 10.32 -1.34 15.73
N THR A 145 9.08 -1.12 16.12
CA THR A 145 8.01 -2.11 15.97
C THR A 145 7.63 -2.26 14.49
N LYS A 146 7.00 -3.37 14.14
CA LYS A 146 6.51 -3.59 12.76
C LYS A 146 5.69 -2.40 12.24
N THR A 147 4.82 -1.83 13.06
CA THR A 147 3.96 -0.71 12.66
C THR A 147 4.77 0.55 12.37
N GLU A 148 5.76 0.85 13.19
CA GLU A 148 6.66 1.99 12.99
C GLU A 148 7.51 1.81 11.72
N LEU A 149 8.03 0.60 11.47
CA LEU A 149 8.78 0.30 10.26
C LEU A 149 7.92 0.45 9.00
N LEU A 150 6.67 -0.02 9.02
CA LEU A 150 5.73 0.15 7.89
C LEU A 150 5.39 1.62 7.63
N SER A 151 5.19 2.41 8.69
CA SER A 151 5.00 3.86 8.56
C SER A 151 6.22 4.52 7.94
N ARG A 152 7.41 4.17 8.42
CA ARG A 152 8.67 4.67 7.88
C ARG A 152 8.89 4.31 6.42
N ILE A 153 8.59 3.06 6.04
CA ILE A 153 8.66 2.62 4.64
C ILE A 153 7.71 3.46 3.77
N SER A 154 6.46 3.67 4.23
CA SER A 154 5.49 4.49 3.50
C SER A 154 5.95 5.94 3.31
N GLU A 155 6.59 6.53 4.32
CA GLU A 155 7.20 7.87 4.24
C GLU A 155 8.37 7.91 3.23
N LEU A 156 9.28 6.92 3.27
CA LEU A 156 10.44 6.81 2.37
C LEU A 156 10.01 6.62 0.90
N ILE A 157 8.91 5.90 0.69
CA ILE A 157 8.32 5.65 -0.63
C ILE A 157 7.48 6.85 -1.09
N GLY A 158 6.84 7.56 -0.15
CA GLY A 158 5.88 8.63 -0.41
C GLY A 158 4.51 8.15 -0.86
N LEU A 159 4.20 6.86 -0.69
CA LEU A 159 2.94 6.24 -1.11
C LEU A 159 2.41 5.31 -0.02
N SER A 160 1.12 5.37 0.24
CA SER A 160 0.42 4.33 0.99
C SER A 160 0.26 3.06 0.15
N PHE A 161 -0.06 1.93 0.79
CA PHE A 161 -0.34 0.68 0.07
C PHE A 161 -1.45 0.84 -1.00
N GLU A 162 -2.53 1.56 -0.68
CA GLU A 162 -3.62 1.77 -1.61
C GLU A 162 -3.20 2.61 -2.83
N GLN A 163 -2.44 3.68 -2.60
CA GLN A 163 -1.89 4.51 -3.66
C GLN A 163 -0.92 3.70 -4.52
N PHE A 164 -0.01 2.94 -3.90
CA PHE A 164 0.94 2.08 -4.59
C PHE A 164 0.23 1.02 -5.45
N ASN A 165 -0.78 0.34 -4.89
CA ASN A 165 -1.54 -0.68 -5.61
C ASN A 165 -2.31 -0.12 -6.82
N ARG A 166 -2.76 1.13 -6.75
CA ARG A 166 -3.52 1.79 -7.82
C ARG A 166 -2.65 2.48 -8.87
N SER A 167 -1.47 2.96 -8.48
CA SER A 167 -0.58 3.76 -9.36
C SER A 167 0.57 2.97 -9.95
N VAL A 168 1.14 2.04 -9.18
CA VAL A 168 2.34 1.26 -9.56
C VAL A 168 1.97 -0.15 -9.97
N LEU A 169 1.07 -0.79 -9.21
CA LEU A 169 0.56 -2.13 -9.49
C LEU A 169 -0.85 -2.02 -10.05
N LEU A 170 -1.02 -2.03 -11.34
CA LEU A 170 -2.34 -2.22 -11.94
C LEU A 170 -2.72 -3.71 -11.80
N ALA A 171 -3.30 -4.07 -10.65
CA ALA A 171 -3.75 -5.43 -10.40
C ALA A 171 -4.78 -5.87 -11.45
N GLN A 172 -4.80 -7.15 -11.77
CA GLN A 172 -5.68 -7.72 -12.78
C GLN A 172 -7.15 -7.35 -12.53
N GLY A 173 -7.77 -6.66 -13.47
CA GLY A 173 -9.16 -6.19 -13.41
C GLY A 173 -9.33 -4.74 -12.97
N ASP A 174 -8.40 -4.15 -12.23
CA ASP A 174 -8.55 -2.78 -11.71
C ASP A 174 -8.43 -1.73 -12.82
N PHE A 175 -7.55 -1.97 -13.81
CA PHE A 175 -7.46 -1.11 -14.99
C PHE A 175 -8.73 -1.14 -15.86
N ALA A 176 -9.31 -2.31 -16.06
CA ALA A 176 -10.58 -2.43 -16.79
C ALA A 176 -11.73 -1.73 -16.04
N THR A 177 -11.74 -1.79 -14.73
CA THR A 177 -12.69 -1.07 -13.87
C THR A 177 -12.52 0.44 -13.99
N PHE A 178 -11.27 0.93 -13.97
CA PHE A 178 -10.96 2.34 -14.19
C PHE A 178 -11.41 2.82 -15.58
N LEU A 179 -11.12 2.07 -16.63
CA LEU A 179 -11.54 2.45 -17.99
C LEU A 179 -13.05 2.51 -18.17
N LYS A 180 -13.79 1.62 -17.50
CA LYS A 180 -15.26 1.54 -17.54
C LYS A 180 -15.95 2.48 -16.56
N ALA A 181 -15.23 3.06 -15.59
CA ALA A 181 -15.78 3.97 -14.61
C ALA A 181 -16.34 5.25 -15.27
N ARG A 182 -17.37 5.85 -14.66
CA ARG A 182 -17.93 7.12 -15.09
C ARG A 182 -16.96 8.26 -14.85
N GLN A 183 -17.13 9.38 -15.55
CA GLN A 183 -16.23 10.55 -15.45
C GLN A 183 -15.99 11.05 -14.00
N PRO A 184 -17.03 11.19 -13.13
CA PRO A 184 -16.81 11.58 -11.74
C PRO A 184 -15.96 10.59 -10.96
N ASP A 185 -16.23 9.28 -11.16
CA ASP A 185 -15.50 8.18 -10.49
C ASP A 185 -14.02 8.15 -10.94
N LYS A 186 -13.76 8.45 -12.22
CA LYS A 186 -12.39 8.60 -12.76
C LYS A 186 -11.67 9.80 -12.14
N ALA A 187 -12.36 10.93 -11.99
CA ALA A 187 -11.77 12.12 -11.37
C ALA A 187 -11.38 11.85 -9.91
N GLU A 188 -12.25 11.21 -9.14
CA GLU A 188 -11.97 10.82 -7.75
C GLU A 188 -10.76 9.88 -7.65
N ILE A 189 -10.66 8.88 -8.55
CA ILE A 189 -9.52 7.97 -8.59
C ILE A 189 -8.24 8.73 -8.96
N LEU A 190 -8.28 9.63 -9.93
CA LEU A 190 -7.13 10.46 -10.32
C LEU A 190 -6.70 11.40 -9.20
N GLU A 191 -7.64 12.05 -8.50
CA GLU A 191 -7.34 12.87 -7.32
C GLU A 191 -6.61 12.06 -6.24
N LYS A 192 -7.08 10.85 -5.96
CA LYS A 192 -6.43 9.93 -5.01
C LYS A 192 -5.04 9.47 -5.49
N LEU A 193 -4.86 9.24 -6.79
CA LEU A 193 -3.57 8.85 -7.38
C LEU A 193 -2.54 9.97 -7.36
N THR A 194 -2.97 11.18 -7.68
CA THR A 194 -2.10 12.35 -7.76
C THR A 194 -1.87 13.04 -6.41
N GLY A 195 -2.58 12.62 -5.35
CA GLY A 195 -2.54 13.26 -4.04
C GLY A 195 -3.14 14.66 -4.03
N THR A 196 -3.95 14.99 -5.05
CA THR A 196 -4.60 16.32 -5.20
C THR A 196 -5.85 16.49 -4.35
N GLU A 197 -6.26 15.47 -3.57
CA GLU A 197 -7.37 15.56 -2.61
C GLU A 197 -7.23 16.73 -1.64
N ILE A 198 -5.99 17.16 -1.35
CA ILE A 198 -5.73 18.32 -0.50
C ILE A 198 -6.33 19.59 -1.09
N TYR A 199 -6.32 19.76 -2.40
CA TYR A 199 -6.90 20.94 -3.07
C TYR A 199 -8.41 20.93 -3.00
N SER A 200 -9.06 19.79 -3.19
CA SER A 200 -10.52 19.64 -3.02
C SER A 200 -10.94 19.94 -1.59
N ARG A 201 -10.19 19.48 -0.58
CA ARG A 201 -10.43 19.80 0.84
C ARG A 201 -10.24 21.27 1.15
N ILE A 202 -9.19 21.90 0.61
CA ILE A 202 -8.96 23.35 0.75
C ILE A 202 -10.10 24.13 0.13
N SER A 203 -10.51 23.80 -1.10
CA SER A 203 -11.63 24.43 -1.80
C SER A 203 -12.93 24.34 -1.02
N ALA A 204 -13.27 23.15 -0.50
CA ALA A 204 -14.44 22.95 0.35
C ALA A 204 -14.38 23.80 1.62
N SER A 205 -13.24 23.84 2.31
CA SER A 205 -13.05 24.65 3.51
C SER A 205 -13.18 26.14 3.23
N ILE A 206 -12.61 26.63 2.13
CA ILE A 206 -12.75 28.03 1.71
C ILE A 206 -14.21 28.35 1.40
N TYR A 207 -14.90 27.49 0.66
CA TYR A 207 -16.31 27.67 0.35
C TYR A 207 -17.19 27.77 1.60
N GLU A 208 -17.00 26.87 2.57
CA GLU A 208 -17.74 26.91 3.84
C GLU A 208 -17.45 28.20 4.63
N ARG A 209 -16.19 28.63 4.68
CA ARG A 209 -15.81 29.88 5.37
C ARG A 209 -16.44 31.10 4.68
N THR A 210 -16.40 31.15 3.36
CA THR A 210 -17.04 32.23 2.57
C THR A 210 -18.55 32.27 2.82
N LYS A 211 -19.20 31.10 2.74
CA LYS A 211 -20.66 31.00 2.98
C LYS A 211 -21.05 31.46 4.39
N ARG A 212 -20.23 31.11 5.40
CA ARG A 212 -20.44 31.56 6.78
C ARG A 212 -20.29 33.09 6.90
N ALA A 213 -19.23 33.66 6.34
CA ALA A 213 -19.00 35.09 6.35
C ALA A 213 -20.10 35.88 5.61
N GLU A 214 -20.56 35.35 4.48
CA GLU A 214 -21.71 35.94 3.74
C GLU A 214 -23.01 35.89 4.57
N SER A 215 -23.25 34.81 5.29
CA SER A 215 -24.42 34.67 6.15
C SER A 215 -24.37 35.66 7.33
N GLU A 216 -23.21 35.78 7.96
CA GLU A 216 -22.98 36.75 9.06
C GLU A 216 -23.12 38.20 8.55
N TYR A 217 -22.57 38.51 7.38
CA TYR A 217 -22.70 39.82 6.76
C TYR A 217 -24.17 40.18 6.45
N LYS A 218 -24.94 39.24 5.88
CA LYS A 218 -26.38 39.44 5.62
C LYS A 218 -27.16 39.71 6.90
N LEU A 219 -26.87 38.93 7.96
CA LEU A 219 -27.50 39.11 9.28
C LEU A 219 -27.22 40.52 9.84
N LEU A 220 -25.96 40.96 9.79
CA LEU A 220 -25.56 42.28 10.24
C LEU A 220 -26.22 43.40 9.39
N GLN A 221 -26.35 43.18 8.09
CA GLN A 221 -27.04 44.13 7.19
C GLN A 221 -28.52 44.21 7.52
N GLU A 222 -29.22 43.13 7.77
CA GLU A 222 -30.63 43.10 8.17
C GLU A 222 -30.82 43.80 9.52
N LEU A 223 -29.95 43.51 10.51
CA LEU A 223 -29.99 44.18 11.81
C LEU A 223 -29.76 45.71 11.71
N SER A 224 -28.86 46.14 10.81
CA SER A 224 -28.61 47.55 10.54
C SER A 224 -29.84 48.24 9.92
N LEU A 225 -30.53 47.56 8.99
CA LEU A 225 -31.77 48.08 8.37
C LEU A 225 -32.90 48.20 9.38
N ILE A 226 -33.05 47.25 10.30
CA ILE A 226 -34.06 47.31 11.38
C ILE A 226 -33.82 48.52 12.30
N HIS A 227 -32.55 48.80 12.67
CA HIS A 227 -32.20 49.94 13.50
C HIS A 227 -32.44 51.30 12.85
N ILE A 228 -32.33 51.36 11.51
CA ILE A 228 -32.61 52.58 10.74
C ILE A 228 -34.12 52.82 10.57
N SER A 229 -34.93 51.75 10.53
CA SER A 229 -36.37 51.85 10.31
C SER A 229 -37.23 52.05 11.56
N GLU A 230 -36.67 51.94 12.78
CA GLU A 230 -37.33 52.29 14.02
C GLU A 230 -36.84 53.67 14.51
N PRO A 231 -37.52 54.78 14.20
CA PRO A 231 -37.22 56.04 14.86
C PRO A 231 -37.61 55.93 16.34
N THR A 232 -36.64 56.14 17.21
CA THR A 232 -36.86 56.25 18.68
C THR A 232 -37.96 57.24 18.92
N ARG A 233 -39.18 56.75 19.28
CA ARG A 233 -40.21 57.62 19.87
C ARG A 233 -39.74 57.96 21.28
N LEU A 234 -39.26 59.19 21.47
CA LEU A 234 -39.18 59.89 22.74
C LEU A 234 -40.58 60.32 23.17
#